data_cf4ddb603ce24e0a8a59dc2e70416682
#
_entry.id   cf4ddb603ce24e0a8a59dc2e70416682
#
_cell.length_a   1.000
_cell.length_b   1.000
_cell.length_c   1.000
_cell.angle_alpha   90.00
_cell.angle_beta   90.00
_cell.angle_gamma   90.00
#
_symmetry.space_group_name_H-M   'P 1'
#
loop_
_entity.id
_entity.type
_entity.pdbx_description
1 polymer ?
#
loop_
_entity_poly.entity_id
_entity_poly.type
_entity_poly.pdbx_seq_one_letter_code
_entity_poly.pdbx_strand_id
1 'polypeptide(L)'
;MEFIFYSEYGETLDLASYLSHVKQHNVVMFIQDKASRSIGKGIVAQTEDWFDFLGKNFVWIFDSCSFGRLQDWLRSRGELVFGGCAEGDRLENDRQLNQSWFKELGFKQPFSKNFTSIDSIQRFVQNHAERQWILKQNGDAPKSINHLGKFVGSVDMLFHLDELKRSWSPQEYGAFDCDVMEVVEGLEVAASAFFNGSDFLRNQDGRIVGFLNFEEKKEADGGTGETCGEMGTTFIGVDDSNPLFNSIIGRPGIVEKLRDIKFHGVFDINCIVDLDDPNGIVALEPTMRFGIPSTSYEMIEGMVSDPGEVIEHCARGTAPAEGLQIHEGVGMVMCVVAKPFPCEMDVEEKATSLGERLWLLNPK
;
A
#
# COMPACT_ATOMS: atom_id res chain seq x y z
N MET A 1 -21.85 6.09 -14.08
CA MET A 1 -21.90 5.37 -12.79
C MET A 1 -21.85 6.37 -11.66
N GLU A 2 -22.15 5.97 -10.44
CA GLU A 2 -22.14 6.81 -9.24
C GLU A 2 -21.16 6.25 -8.23
N PHE A 3 -20.20 7.06 -7.79
CA PHE A 3 -19.11 6.66 -6.92
C PHE A 3 -19.06 7.56 -5.68
N ILE A 4 -18.82 6.94 -4.52
CA ILE A 4 -18.46 7.64 -3.30
C ILE A 4 -17.11 7.16 -2.81
N PHE A 5 -16.14 8.05 -2.76
CA PHE A 5 -14.83 7.81 -2.16
C PHE A 5 -14.91 8.07 -0.67
N TYR A 6 -14.57 7.06 0.11
CA TYR A 6 -14.34 7.18 1.54
C TYR A 6 -12.84 7.15 1.79
N SER A 7 -12.26 8.33 1.96
CA SER A 7 -10.82 8.51 2.14
C SER A 7 -10.50 8.98 3.54
N GLU A 8 -9.35 8.58 4.06
CA GLU A 8 -8.88 9.12 5.34
C GLU A 8 -8.37 10.55 5.19
N TYR A 9 -7.50 10.78 4.22
CA TYR A 9 -6.82 12.08 4.01
C TYR A 9 -7.02 12.67 2.60
N GLY A 10 -7.73 11.97 1.70
CA GLY A 10 -7.93 12.40 0.32
C GLY A 10 -6.87 11.88 -0.66
N GLU A 11 -6.27 10.73 -0.36
CA GLU A 11 -5.13 10.15 -1.09
C GLU A 11 -5.44 9.84 -2.56
N THR A 12 -6.68 9.44 -2.87
CA THR A 12 -7.10 9.09 -4.24
C THR A 12 -7.88 10.20 -4.95
N LEU A 13 -7.59 11.46 -4.61
CA LEU A 13 -8.21 12.62 -5.27
C LEU A 13 -7.99 12.64 -6.78
N ASP A 14 -6.83 12.21 -7.24
CA ASP A 14 -6.45 12.08 -8.64
C ASP A 14 -7.41 11.14 -9.40
N LEU A 15 -7.63 9.93 -8.88
CA LEU A 15 -8.57 8.97 -9.46
C LEU A 15 -10.02 9.50 -9.39
N ALA A 16 -10.44 10.08 -8.28
CA ALA A 16 -11.76 10.68 -8.13
C ALA A 16 -11.98 11.81 -9.16
N SER A 17 -10.98 12.67 -9.36
CA SER A 17 -10.99 13.74 -10.36
C SER A 17 -11.05 13.17 -11.79
N TYR A 18 -10.24 12.15 -12.08
CA TYR A 18 -10.23 11.51 -13.39
C TYR A 18 -11.59 10.86 -13.73
N LEU A 19 -12.17 10.11 -12.80
CA LEU A 19 -13.48 9.51 -12.98
C LEU A 19 -14.58 10.58 -13.18
N SER A 20 -14.49 11.70 -12.46
CA SER A 20 -15.47 12.78 -12.58
C SER A 20 -15.32 13.58 -13.88
N HIS A 21 -14.11 14.04 -14.20
CA HIS A 21 -13.91 15.02 -15.28
C HIS A 21 -13.60 14.38 -16.62
N VAL A 22 -12.86 13.27 -16.64
CA VAL A 22 -12.47 12.59 -17.87
C VAL A 22 -13.51 11.53 -18.26
N LYS A 23 -13.90 10.70 -17.32
CA LYS A 23 -14.88 9.62 -17.56
C LYS A 23 -16.34 10.04 -17.37
N GLN A 24 -16.59 11.26 -16.91
CA GLN A 24 -17.93 11.86 -16.75
C GLN A 24 -18.85 11.05 -15.82
N HIS A 25 -18.29 10.44 -14.78
CA HIS A 25 -19.06 9.78 -13.75
C HIS A 25 -19.52 10.75 -12.67
N ASN A 26 -20.58 10.40 -11.94
CA ASN A 26 -21.00 11.15 -10.74
C ASN A 26 -20.13 10.69 -9.56
N VAL A 27 -19.25 11.55 -9.11
CA VAL A 27 -18.27 11.25 -8.05
C VAL A 27 -18.43 12.20 -6.89
N VAL A 28 -18.50 11.64 -5.68
CA VAL A 28 -18.50 12.39 -4.42
C VAL A 28 -17.38 11.85 -3.54
N MET A 29 -16.68 12.72 -2.82
CA MET A 29 -15.62 12.34 -1.89
C MET A 29 -16.00 12.72 -0.47
N PHE A 30 -15.84 11.81 0.46
CA PHE A 30 -15.86 12.04 1.90
C PHE A 30 -14.45 11.88 2.44
N ILE A 31 -13.94 12.89 3.16
CA ILE A 31 -12.64 12.84 3.84
C ILE A 31 -12.89 12.80 5.35
N GLN A 32 -12.40 11.75 5.98
CA GLN A 32 -12.63 11.51 7.40
C GLN A 32 -11.86 12.49 8.27
N ASP A 33 -10.57 12.67 8.01
CA ASP A 33 -9.77 13.63 8.76
C ASP A 33 -10.22 15.06 8.50
N LYS A 34 -10.62 15.74 9.57
CA LYS A 34 -11.19 17.09 9.48
C LYS A 34 -10.19 18.13 9.01
N ALA A 35 -8.90 17.95 9.32
CA ALA A 35 -7.85 18.89 8.89
C ALA A 35 -7.59 18.78 7.39
N SER A 36 -7.81 17.60 6.81
CA SER A 36 -7.60 17.31 5.39
C SER A 36 -8.81 17.63 4.49
N ARG A 37 -9.95 18.02 5.03
CA ARG A 37 -11.19 18.27 4.27
C ARG A 37 -11.14 19.42 3.24
N SER A 38 -10.07 20.22 3.27
CA SER A 38 -9.82 21.20 2.23
C SER A 38 -9.22 20.60 0.97
N ILE A 39 -8.65 19.41 1.04
CA ILE A 39 -8.03 18.68 -0.08
C ILE A 39 -9.11 18.37 -1.12
N GLY A 40 -8.87 18.75 -2.38
CA GLY A 40 -9.81 18.52 -3.49
C GLY A 40 -11.04 19.42 -3.51
N LYS A 41 -11.15 20.39 -2.61
CA LYS A 41 -12.26 21.33 -2.60
C LYS A 41 -12.30 22.16 -3.89
N GLY A 42 -13.42 22.07 -4.63
CA GLY A 42 -13.57 22.72 -5.92
C GLY A 42 -13.02 21.91 -7.12
N ILE A 43 -12.39 20.75 -6.86
CA ILE A 43 -11.95 19.80 -7.88
C ILE A 43 -13.00 18.68 -8.02
N VAL A 44 -13.39 18.06 -6.90
CA VAL A 44 -14.41 17.01 -6.86
C VAL A 44 -15.51 17.41 -5.89
N ALA A 45 -16.75 16.98 -6.15
CA ALA A 45 -17.84 17.17 -5.19
C ALA A 45 -17.50 16.48 -3.88
N GLN A 46 -17.76 17.16 -2.75
CA GLN A 46 -17.47 16.63 -1.42
C GLN A 46 -18.72 16.57 -0.57
N THR A 47 -18.74 15.67 0.39
CA THR A 47 -19.78 15.57 1.43
C THR A 47 -19.14 15.58 2.82
N GLU A 48 -19.89 16.10 3.79
CA GLU A 48 -19.52 16.00 5.21
C GLU A 48 -20.22 14.81 5.91
N ASP A 49 -21.23 14.23 5.25
CA ASP A 49 -22.00 13.09 5.76
C ASP A 49 -22.14 11.99 4.70
N TRP A 50 -21.40 10.92 4.89
CA TRP A 50 -21.44 9.76 4.01
C TRP A 50 -22.71 8.90 4.20
N PHE A 51 -23.41 9.01 5.34
CA PHE A 51 -24.64 8.27 5.60
C PHE A 51 -25.75 8.59 4.59
N ASP A 52 -25.73 9.78 4.03
CA ASP A 52 -26.68 10.21 3.00
C ASP A 52 -26.64 9.35 1.72
N PHE A 53 -25.60 8.56 1.52
CA PHE A 53 -25.37 7.74 0.33
C PHE A 53 -25.79 6.28 0.50
N LEU A 54 -26.16 5.86 1.71
CA LEU A 54 -26.64 4.50 1.97
C LEU A 54 -27.92 4.20 1.18
N GLY A 55 -27.93 3.05 0.50
CA GLY A 55 -29.08 2.59 -0.30
C GLY A 55 -29.34 3.39 -1.58
N LYS A 56 -28.39 4.22 -2.03
CA LYS A 56 -28.53 5.05 -3.24
C LYS A 56 -27.82 4.51 -4.49
N ASN A 57 -27.44 3.24 -4.49
CA ASN A 57 -26.73 2.56 -5.60
C ASN A 57 -25.39 3.17 -5.97
N PHE A 58 -24.70 3.80 -5.03
CA PHE A 58 -23.32 4.21 -5.20
C PHE A 58 -22.39 3.01 -5.06
N VAL A 59 -21.28 3.04 -5.81
CA VAL A 59 -20.14 2.17 -5.55
C VAL A 59 -19.23 2.89 -4.57
N TRP A 60 -18.99 2.26 -3.43
CA TRP A 60 -18.12 2.77 -2.38
C TRP A 60 -16.68 2.40 -2.67
N ILE A 61 -15.77 3.36 -2.64
CA ILE A 61 -14.35 3.18 -2.86
C ILE A 61 -13.61 3.57 -1.58
N PHE A 62 -12.83 2.64 -1.05
CA PHE A 62 -12.00 2.87 0.13
C PHE A 62 -10.53 2.81 -0.27
N ASP A 63 -9.78 3.85 0.03
CA ASP A 63 -8.37 3.98 -0.35
C ASP A 63 -7.38 3.68 0.78
N SER A 64 -7.85 3.71 2.02
CA SER A 64 -7.00 3.58 3.19
C SER A 64 -7.28 2.29 3.98
N CYS A 65 -6.29 1.83 4.72
CA CYS A 65 -6.40 0.78 5.71
C CYS A 65 -7.26 1.23 6.92
N SER A 66 -7.58 0.31 7.82
CA SER A 66 -8.33 0.54 9.07
C SER A 66 -9.84 0.72 8.94
N PHE A 67 -10.38 0.73 7.73
CA PHE A 67 -11.83 0.79 7.50
C PHE A 67 -12.48 -0.55 7.14
N GLY A 68 -11.77 -1.66 7.26
CA GLY A 68 -12.26 -2.98 6.83
C GLY A 68 -13.56 -3.39 7.52
N ARG A 69 -13.75 -3.08 8.81
CA ARG A 69 -15.00 -3.35 9.51
C ARG A 69 -16.19 -2.55 8.95
N LEU A 70 -15.96 -1.31 8.55
CA LEU A 70 -17.00 -0.48 7.91
C LEU A 70 -17.32 -1.04 6.52
N GLN A 71 -16.32 -1.43 5.76
CA GLN A 71 -16.47 -2.05 4.44
C GLN A 71 -17.26 -3.35 4.51
N ASP A 72 -16.94 -4.24 5.46
CA ASP A 72 -17.68 -5.49 5.68
C ASP A 72 -19.13 -5.23 6.11
N TRP A 73 -19.36 -4.22 6.95
CA TRP A 73 -20.71 -3.79 7.35
C TRP A 73 -21.52 -3.28 6.15
N LEU A 74 -20.94 -2.44 5.30
CA LEU A 74 -21.58 -1.95 4.07
C LEU A 74 -21.96 -3.11 3.14
N ARG A 75 -21.01 -4.03 2.86
CA ARG A 75 -21.29 -5.25 2.06
C ARG A 75 -22.41 -6.10 2.66
N SER A 76 -22.45 -6.24 4.00
CA SER A 76 -23.50 -6.99 4.67
C SER A 76 -24.90 -6.38 4.49
N ARG A 77 -24.98 -5.11 4.13
CA ARG A 77 -26.21 -4.39 3.82
C ARG A 77 -26.56 -4.36 2.33
N GLY A 78 -25.73 -5.00 1.51
CA GLY A 78 -25.91 -5.06 0.06
C GLY A 78 -25.33 -3.86 -0.70
N GLU A 79 -24.53 -3.01 -0.04
CA GLU A 79 -23.80 -1.95 -0.72
C GLU A 79 -22.66 -2.53 -1.58
N LEU A 80 -22.38 -1.89 -2.70
CA LEU A 80 -21.26 -2.24 -3.56
C LEU A 80 -19.99 -1.57 -3.03
N VAL A 81 -19.00 -2.36 -2.65
CA VAL A 81 -17.77 -1.84 -2.04
C VAL A 81 -16.55 -2.38 -2.75
N PHE A 82 -15.72 -1.47 -3.25
CA PHE A 82 -14.38 -1.70 -3.74
C PHE A 82 -13.37 -1.22 -2.67
N GLY A 83 -12.56 -2.13 -2.16
CA GLY A 83 -11.58 -1.84 -1.10
C GLY A 83 -11.19 -3.07 -0.32
N GLY A 84 -10.72 -2.88 0.90
CA GLY A 84 -10.27 -3.93 1.81
C GLY A 84 -11.41 -4.70 2.51
N CYS A 85 -11.05 -5.31 3.62
CA CYS A 85 -11.96 -5.99 4.57
C CYS A 85 -11.29 -6.03 5.95
N ALA A 86 -12.03 -6.37 7.00
CA ALA A 86 -11.49 -6.39 8.36
C ALA A 86 -10.30 -7.33 8.53
N GLU A 87 -10.31 -8.48 7.86
CA GLU A 87 -9.18 -9.41 7.91
C GLU A 87 -8.01 -8.92 7.06
N GLY A 88 -8.27 -8.18 5.96
CA GLY A 88 -7.25 -7.50 5.17
C GLY A 88 -6.49 -6.46 5.99
N ASP A 89 -7.21 -5.62 6.75
CA ASP A 89 -6.60 -4.67 7.68
C ASP A 89 -5.70 -5.38 8.71
N ARG A 90 -6.14 -6.54 9.21
CA ARG A 90 -5.33 -7.33 10.14
C ARG A 90 -4.06 -7.88 9.48
N LEU A 91 -4.18 -8.41 8.26
CA LEU A 91 -3.03 -8.93 7.51
C LEU A 91 -1.99 -7.83 7.22
N GLU A 92 -2.42 -6.61 6.94
CA GLU A 92 -1.52 -5.49 6.69
C GLU A 92 -0.85 -4.99 7.98
N ASN A 93 -1.60 -4.95 9.11
CA ASN A 93 -1.11 -4.37 10.36
C ASN A 93 -0.43 -5.37 11.31
N ASP A 94 -0.70 -6.68 11.19
CA ASP A 94 -0.13 -7.72 12.04
C ASP A 94 0.94 -8.52 11.27
N ARG A 95 2.20 -8.17 11.53
CA ARG A 95 3.36 -8.77 10.87
C ARG A 95 3.45 -10.29 11.10
N GLN A 96 3.14 -10.77 12.29
CA GLN A 96 3.21 -12.20 12.57
C GLN A 96 2.14 -12.96 11.81
N LEU A 97 0.95 -12.36 11.69
CA LEU A 97 -0.14 -12.90 10.91
C LEU A 97 0.22 -12.95 9.42
N ASN A 98 0.73 -11.84 8.87
CA ASN A 98 1.08 -11.80 7.44
C ASN A 98 2.23 -12.75 7.09
N GLN A 99 3.25 -12.87 7.93
CA GLN A 99 4.34 -13.82 7.71
C GLN A 99 3.84 -15.28 7.75
N SER A 100 2.92 -15.61 8.68
CA SER A 100 2.28 -16.93 8.69
C SER A 100 1.49 -17.19 7.41
N TRP A 101 0.74 -16.19 6.97
CA TRP A 101 -0.06 -16.23 5.75
C TRP A 101 0.83 -16.46 4.50
N PHE A 102 1.93 -15.74 4.36
CA PHE A 102 2.89 -15.91 3.27
C PHE A 102 3.61 -17.25 3.33
N LYS A 103 3.94 -17.72 4.52
CA LYS A 103 4.54 -19.05 4.71
C LYS A 103 3.62 -20.17 4.23
N GLU A 104 2.33 -20.09 4.52
CA GLU A 104 1.32 -21.04 4.04
C GLU A 104 1.20 -21.03 2.52
N LEU A 105 1.40 -19.87 1.88
CA LEU A 105 1.47 -19.70 0.43
C LEU A 105 2.81 -20.13 -0.17
N GLY A 106 3.78 -20.55 0.65
CA GLY A 106 5.08 -21.03 0.20
C GLY A 106 6.07 -19.93 -0.21
N PHE A 107 5.86 -18.68 0.20
CA PHE A 107 6.88 -17.65 0.05
C PHE A 107 8.05 -17.90 1.02
N LYS A 108 9.25 -17.56 0.57
CA LYS A 108 10.40 -17.50 1.49
C LYS A 108 10.13 -16.40 2.53
N GLN A 109 10.59 -16.65 3.74
CA GLN A 109 10.49 -15.69 4.84
C GLN A 109 11.89 -15.33 5.31
N PRO A 110 12.19 -14.05 5.56
CA PRO A 110 13.43 -13.69 6.23
C PRO A 110 13.38 -14.23 7.66
N PHE A 111 14.54 -14.51 8.21
CA PHE A 111 14.58 -14.78 9.65
C PHE A 111 14.05 -13.56 10.40
N SER A 112 13.10 -13.79 11.30
CA SER A 112 12.52 -12.77 12.17
C SER A 112 12.39 -13.30 13.58
N LYS A 113 12.65 -12.44 14.55
CA LYS A 113 12.50 -12.77 15.96
C LYS A 113 11.99 -11.58 16.73
N ASN A 114 10.91 -11.81 17.48
CA ASN A 114 10.31 -10.81 18.35
C ASN A 114 11.10 -10.65 19.68
N PHE A 115 11.15 -9.41 20.16
CA PHE A 115 11.80 -9.03 21.41
C PHE A 115 10.98 -7.98 22.14
N THR A 116 10.88 -8.14 23.44
CA THR A 116 10.22 -7.21 24.36
C THR A 116 11.23 -6.45 25.26
N SER A 117 12.52 -6.50 24.91
CA SER A 117 13.59 -5.85 25.67
C SER A 117 14.77 -5.49 24.77
N ILE A 118 15.19 -4.23 24.85
CA ILE A 118 16.36 -3.71 24.13
C ILE A 118 17.62 -4.48 24.48
N ASP A 119 17.84 -4.79 25.77
CA ASP A 119 19.01 -5.58 26.19
C ASP A 119 19.07 -6.97 25.56
N SER A 120 17.91 -7.56 25.30
CA SER A 120 17.83 -8.85 24.63
C SER A 120 18.16 -8.75 23.15
N ILE A 121 17.76 -7.66 22.48
CA ILE A 121 18.15 -7.38 21.09
C ILE A 121 19.66 -7.14 21.00
N GLN A 122 20.22 -6.30 21.88
CA GLN A 122 21.65 -6.02 21.87
C GLN A 122 22.49 -7.29 21.96
N ARG A 123 22.15 -8.17 22.89
CA ARG A 123 22.82 -9.48 23.02
C ARG A 123 22.65 -10.36 21.80
N PHE A 124 21.45 -10.36 21.21
CA PHE A 124 21.18 -11.14 20.01
C PHE A 124 22.03 -10.63 18.81
N VAL A 125 22.00 -9.33 18.54
CA VAL A 125 22.76 -8.68 17.46
C VAL A 125 24.26 -8.89 17.63
N GLN A 126 24.80 -8.74 18.85
CA GLN A 126 26.20 -9.00 19.15
C GLN A 126 26.61 -10.45 18.90
N ASN A 127 25.74 -11.40 19.21
CA ASN A 127 26.02 -12.83 18.99
C ASN A 127 25.85 -13.26 17.50
N HIS A 128 25.33 -12.38 16.64
CA HIS A 128 25.10 -12.63 15.21
C HIS A 128 25.62 -11.46 14.38
N ALA A 129 26.81 -10.95 14.76
CA ALA A 129 27.43 -9.78 14.13
C ALA A 129 27.89 -10.01 12.67
N GLU A 130 27.89 -11.27 12.21
CA GLU A 130 28.16 -11.65 10.81
C GLU A 130 27.05 -11.30 9.85
N ARG A 131 25.86 -10.90 10.37
CA ARG A 131 24.68 -10.58 9.57
C ARG A 131 24.28 -9.12 9.73
N GLN A 132 23.51 -8.64 8.77
CA GLN A 132 22.82 -7.35 8.86
C GLN A 132 21.39 -7.55 9.34
N TRP A 133 20.91 -6.61 10.16
CA TRP A 133 19.62 -6.70 10.82
C TRP A 133 18.77 -5.46 10.57
N ILE A 134 17.46 -5.66 10.47
CA ILE A 134 16.46 -4.58 10.50
C ILE A 134 15.74 -4.67 11.84
N LEU A 135 15.65 -3.56 12.55
CA LEU A 135 14.77 -3.38 13.68
C LEU A 135 13.44 -2.82 13.19
N LYS A 136 12.36 -3.50 13.50
CA LYS A 136 11.00 -3.09 13.16
C LYS A 136 10.14 -3.04 14.41
N GLN A 137 9.54 -1.90 14.68
CA GLN A 137 8.57 -1.73 15.76
C GLN A 137 7.26 -2.41 15.42
N ASN A 138 6.62 -3.02 16.41
CA ASN A 138 5.25 -3.51 16.35
C ASN A 138 4.29 -2.51 17.01
N GLY A 139 3.04 -2.42 16.49
CA GLY A 139 2.03 -1.51 17.02
C GLY A 139 2.19 -0.05 16.54
N ASP A 140 1.55 0.87 17.27
CA ASP A 140 1.36 2.28 16.87
C ASP A 140 2.50 3.22 17.26
N ALA A 141 3.66 2.71 17.69
CA ALA A 141 4.77 3.57 18.06
C ALA A 141 5.46 4.20 16.83
N PRO A 142 6.19 5.32 17.00
CA PRO A 142 6.76 6.08 15.90
C PRO A 142 7.65 5.24 14.99
N LYS A 143 7.47 5.36 13.68
CA LYS A 143 8.28 4.65 12.66
C LYS A 143 9.77 5.03 12.72
N SER A 144 10.12 6.15 13.36
CA SER A 144 11.51 6.56 13.63
C SER A 144 12.32 5.55 14.47
N ILE A 145 11.64 4.63 15.15
CA ILE A 145 12.28 3.54 15.90
C ILE A 145 12.81 2.45 14.94
N ASN A 146 12.24 2.31 13.75
CA ASN A 146 12.71 1.38 12.77
C ASN A 146 14.12 1.75 12.31
N HIS A 147 15.00 0.77 12.26
CA HIS A 147 16.39 0.97 11.85
C HIS A 147 16.88 -0.14 10.94
N LEU A 148 17.45 0.25 9.82
CA LEU A 148 18.16 -0.65 8.91
C LEU A 148 19.65 -0.60 9.22
N GLY A 149 20.19 -1.67 9.78
CA GLY A 149 21.64 -1.81 10.01
C GLY A 149 22.37 -1.91 8.69
N LYS A 150 23.23 -0.92 8.40
CA LYS A 150 23.97 -0.80 7.13
C LYS A 150 25.37 -1.41 7.19
N PHE A 151 25.91 -1.57 8.40
CA PHE A 151 27.28 -1.98 8.59
C PHE A 151 27.39 -3.43 9.03
N VAL A 152 28.34 -4.14 8.43
CA VAL A 152 28.77 -5.47 8.92
C VAL A 152 29.23 -5.32 10.38
N GLY A 153 28.84 -6.27 11.23
CA GLY A 153 29.08 -6.17 12.67
C GLY A 153 28.00 -5.39 13.43
N SER A 154 27.00 -4.87 12.71
CA SER A 154 25.81 -4.22 13.27
C SER A 154 26.12 -3.08 14.24
N VAL A 155 27.22 -2.35 14.03
CA VAL A 155 27.68 -1.28 14.94
C VAL A 155 26.66 -0.14 15.01
N ASP A 156 26.09 0.24 13.88
CA ASP A 156 25.05 1.25 13.78
C ASP A 156 23.76 0.81 14.46
N MET A 157 23.38 -0.45 14.32
CA MET A 157 22.23 -1.03 15.03
C MET A 157 22.44 -0.99 16.55
N LEU A 158 23.64 -1.36 17.04
CA LEU A 158 23.94 -1.31 18.46
C LEU A 158 23.92 0.12 18.99
N PHE A 159 24.43 1.08 18.22
CA PHE A 159 24.36 2.50 18.57
C PHE A 159 22.92 2.99 18.67
N HIS A 160 22.10 2.67 17.68
CA HIS A 160 20.66 3.00 17.66
C HIS A 160 19.91 2.40 18.87
N LEU A 161 20.19 1.14 19.20
CA LEU A 161 19.63 0.49 20.38
C LEU A 161 20.05 1.15 21.69
N ASP A 162 21.30 1.67 21.78
CA ASP A 162 21.77 2.43 22.94
C ASP A 162 21.06 3.79 23.06
N GLU A 163 20.74 4.43 21.96
CA GLU A 163 19.93 5.66 21.94
C GLU A 163 18.49 5.38 22.34
N LEU A 164 17.87 4.36 21.79
CA LEU A 164 16.52 3.92 22.17
C LEU A 164 16.44 3.60 23.67
N LYS A 165 17.44 2.94 24.23
CA LYS A 165 17.48 2.62 25.65
C LYS A 165 17.49 3.86 26.56
N ARG A 166 18.04 4.97 26.08
CA ARG A 166 18.06 6.25 26.82
C ARG A 166 16.77 7.05 26.64
N SER A 167 16.12 6.95 25.47
CA SER A 167 14.97 7.77 25.07
C SER A 167 13.62 7.06 25.22
N TRP A 168 13.60 5.72 25.33
CA TRP A 168 12.34 4.98 25.42
C TRP A 168 11.56 5.32 26.67
N SER A 169 10.35 5.78 26.49
CA SER A 169 9.39 6.09 27.56
C SER A 169 8.20 5.13 27.48
N PRO A 170 8.06 4.16 28.40
CA PRO A 170 6.89 3.27 28.40
C PRO A 170 5.57 3.99 28.58
N GLN A 171 5.58 5.20 29.15
CA GLN A 171 4.39 6.03 29.35
C GLN A 171 3.92 6.67 28.03
N GLU A 172 4.86 6.96 27.12
CA GLU A 172 4.61 7.59 25.83
C GLU A 172 4.40 6.55 24.72
N TYR A 173 5.24 5.51 24.68
CA TYR A 173 5.27 4.53 23.59
C TYR A 173 4.76 3.14 23.99
N GLY A 174 4.30 2.95 25.23
CA GLY A 174 3.86 1.66 25.74
C GLY A 174 4.99 0.66 26.00
N ALA A 175 4.64 -0.62 26.09
CA ALA A 175 5.63 -1.67 26.27
C ALA A 175 6.50 -1.81 25.01
N PHE A 176 7.80 -2.02 25.21
CA PHE A 176 8.72 -2.24 24.11
C PHE A 176 8.41 -3.57 23.41
N ASP A 177 8.12 -3.52 22.12
CA ASP A 177 7.81 -4.67 21.28
C ASP A 177 8.35 -4.45 19.87
N CYS A 178 9.43 -5.15 19.54
CA CYS A 178 10.11 -5.01 18.24
C CYS A 178 10.47 -6.37 17.66
N ASP A 179 10.47 -6.45 16.33
CA ASP A 179 11.03 -7.57 15.59
C ASP A 179 12.43 -7.21 15.08
N VAL A 180 13.36 -8.15 15.21
CA VAL A 180 14.65 -8.09 14.54
C VAL A 180 14.61 -9.07 13.38
N MET A 181 14.76 -8.55 12.18
CA MET A 181 14.70 -9.31 10.93
C MET A 181 16.04 -9.28 10.23
N GLU A 182 16.38 -10.37 9.54
CA GLU A 182 17.54 -10.42 8.67
C GLU A 182 17.32 -9.53 7.44
N VAL A 183 18.34 -8.76 7.07
CA VAL A 183 18.31 -7.99 5.82
C VAL A 183 18.36 -8.97 4.65
N VAL A 184 17.40 -8.85 3.76
CA VAL A 184 17.36 -9.60 2.51
C VAL A 184 17.87 -8.71 1.40
N GLU A 185 18.90 -9.16 0.69
CA GLU A 185 19.41 -8.47 -0.49
C GLU A 185 18.59 -8.86 -1.72
N GLY A 186 18.32 -7.91 -2.60
CA GLY A 186 17.58 -8.13 -3.83
C GLY A 186 16.89 -6.86 -4.33
N LEU A 187 16.11 -7.03 -5.39
CA LEU A 187 15.29 -5.96 -5.96
C LEU A 187 13.92 -5.95 -5.26
N GLU A 188 13.55 -4.82 -4.69
CA GLU A 188 12.20 -4.63 -4.15
C GLU A 188 11.21 -4.43 -5.30
N VAL A 189 10.18 -5.26 -5.33
CA VAL A 189 9.13 -5.28 -6.36
C VAL A 189 7.79 -5.48 -5.69
N ALA A 190 6.80 -4.67 -6.05
CA ALA A 190 5.42 -4.94 -5.71
C ALA A 190 4.70 -5.53 -6.93
N ALA A 191 3.73 -6.40 -6.69
CA ALA A 191 2.88 -6.95 -7.72
C ALA A 191 1.42 -6.78 -7.33
N SER A 192 0.65 -6.09 -8.18
CA SER A 192 -0.75 -5.74 -7.93
C SER A 192 -1.70 -6.38 -8.94
N ALA A 193 -2.89 -6.78 -8.48
CA ALA A 193 -3.98 -7.25 -9.34
C ALA A 193 -5.35 -6.96 -8.72
N PHE A 194 -6.39 -6.96 -9.56
CA PHE A 194 -7.76 -6.62 -9.17
C PHE A 194 -8.57 -7.88 -8.88
N PHE A 195 -9.12 -7.97 -7.66
CA PHE A 195 -9.87 -9.12 -7.19
C PHE A 195 -11.35 -8.79 -7.00
N ASN A 196 -12.25 -9.62 -7.57
CA ASN A 196 -13.69 -9.36 -7.57
C ASN A 196 -14.48 -10.16 -6.51
N GLY A 197 -13.82 -10.65 -5.47
CA GLY A 197 -14.45 -11.48 -4.44
C GLY A 197 -14.48 -12.98 -4.78
N SER A 198 -14.22 -13.35 -6.03
CA SER A 198 -14.17 -14.74 -6.48
C SER A 198 -12.89 -15.12 -7.21
N ASP A 199 -12.34 -14.20 -8.00
CA ASP A 199 -11.10 -14.42 -8.76
C ASP A 199 -10.45 -13.08 -9.11
N PHE A 200 -9.20 -13.11 -9.55
CA PHE A 200 -8.58 -11.96 -10.17
C PHE A 200 -9.20 -11.67 -11.54
N LEU A 201 -9.27 -10.41 -11.92
CA LEU A 201 -9.70 -10.03 -13.25
C LEU A 201 -8.70 -10.53 -14.30
N ARG A 202 -9.26 -10.95 -15.44
CA ARG A 202 -8.51 -11.56 -16.53
C ARG A 202 -8.71 -10.81 -17.84
N ASN A 203 -7.72 -10.89 -18.73
CA ASN A 203 -7.88 -10.43 -20.10
C ASN A 203 -8.72 -11.41 -20.94
N GLN A 204 -8.89 -11.10 -22.23
CA GLN A 204 -9.65 -11.93 -23.17
C GLN A 204 -9.06 -13.34 -23.37
N ASP A 205 -7.75 -13.50 -23.14
CA ASP A 205 -7.06 -14.80 -23.24
C ASP A 205 -7.20 -15.63 -21.95
N GLY A 206 -7.93 -15.14 -20.95
CA GLY A 206 -8.15 -15.79 -19.67
C GLY A 206 -6.97 -15.68 -18.71
N ARG A 207 -6.00 -14.79 -18.96
CA ARG A 207 -4.82 -14.57 -18.12
C ARG A 207 -5.11 -13.54 -17.05
N ILE A 208 -4.59 -13.76 -15.83
CA ILE A 208 -4.61 -12.75 -14.76
C ILE A 208 -3.80 -11.56 -15.23
N VAL A 209 -4.35 -10.36 -15.06
CA VAL A 209 -3.74 -9.10 -15.50
C VAL A 209 -3.51 -8.19 -14.29
N GLY A 210 -2.37 -7.50 -14.29
CA GLY A 210 -2.01 -6.57 -13.22
C GLY A 210 -0.74 -5.79 -13.53
N PHE A 211 -0.06 -5.35 -12.49
CA PHE A 211 1.13 -4.53 -12.62
C PHE A 211 2.29 -5.07 -11.77
N LEU A 212 3.50 -4.81 -12.23
CA LEU A 212 4.73 -4.89 -11.44
C LEU A 212 5.22 -3.48 -11.16
N ASN A 213 5.51 -3.19 -9.92
CA ASN A 213 5.88 -1.88 -9.42
C ASN A 213 7.27 -1.89 -8.84
N PHE A 214 8.01 -0.81 -9.13
CA PHE A 214 9.35 -0.55 -8.62
C PHE A 214 9.31 0.80 -7.91
N GLU A 215 9.30 0.75 -6.58
CA GLU A 215 9.05 1.91 -5.74
C GLU A 215 10.35 2.62 -5.33
N GLU A 216 10.36 3.94 -5.41
CA GLU A 216 11.40 4.81 -4.83
C GLU A 216 10.94 5.33 -3.48
N LYS A 217 11.51 4.78 -2.40
CA LYS A 217 11.06 5.05 -1.01
C LYS A 217 11.81 6.17 -0.31
N LYS A 218 12.87 6.70 -0.93
CA LYS A 218 13.71 7.74 -0.35
C LYS A 218 13.38 9.12 -0.90
N GLU A 219 13.55 10.14 -0.04
CA GLU A 219 13.28 11.54 -0.37
C GLU A 219 14.05 12.03 -1.60
N ALA A 220 15.28 11.59 -1.77
CA ALA A 220 16.19 12.12 -2.76
C ALA A 220 16.80 11.04 -3.67
N ASP A 221 17.29 11.48 -4.82
CA ASP A 221 17.90 10.66 -5.84
C ASP A 221 19.01 9.74 -5.30
N GLY A 222 19.13 8.57 -5.93
CA GLY A 222 20.15 7.58 -5.58
C GLY A 222 19.88 6.88 -4.24
N GLY A 223 18.65 6.83 -3.80
CA GLY A 223 18.25 6.16 -2.57
C GLY A 223 18.78 6.87 -1.32
N THR A 224 18.93 8.20 -1.35
CA THR A 224 19.42 9.03 -0.25
C THR A 224 18.28 9.79 0.44
N GLY A 225 18.57 10.42 1.58
CA GLY A 225 17.55 11.10 2.38
C GLY A 225 16.74 10.16 3.28
N GLU A 226 15.69 10.69 3.85
CA GLU A 226 14.79 9.94 4.74
C GLU A 226 13.86 9.02 3.96
N THR A 227 13.36 7.98 4.62
CA THR A 227 12.30 7.13 4.07
C THR A 227 10.96 7.83 4.28
N CYS A 228 10.26 8.12 3.21
CA CYS A 228 9.04 8.93 3.22
C CYS A 228 7.81 8.19 2.62
N GLY A 229 7.83 6.88 2.69
CA GLY A 229 6.79 6.04 2.10
C GLY A 229 7.12 5.73 0.64
N GLU A 230 6.59 6.52 -0.29
CA GLU A 230 6.82 6.34 -1.72
C GLU A 230 6.93 7.73 -2.40
N MET A 231 8.08 8.02 -2.99
CA MET A 231 8.32 9.26 -3.74
C MET A 231 7.99 9.13 -5.22
N GLY A 232 7.96 7.91 -5.70
CA GLY A 232 7.60 7.63 -7.07
C GLY A 232 7.64 6.12 -7.32
N THR A 233 6.99 5.73 -8.41
CA THR A 233 6.91 4.34 -8.83
C THR A 233 7.03 4.26 -10.34
N THR A 234 7.87 3.34 -10.79
CA THR A 234 7.83 2.87 -12.17
C THR A 234 7.00 1.60 -12.20
N PHE A 235 5.98 1.54 -13.05
CA PHE A 235 5.13 0.37 -13.17
C PHE A 235 5.09 -0.17 -14.60
N ILE A 236 4.85 -1.47 -14.72
CA ILE A 236 4.75 -2.19 -15.99
C ILE A 236 3.48 -3.02 -15.96
N GLY A 237 2.61 -2.85 -16.96
CA GLY A 237 1.45 -3.72 -17.16
C GLY A 237 1.88 -5.11 -17.62
N VAL A 238 1.38 -6.15 -16.96
CA VAL A 238 1.76 -7.55 -17.22
C VAL A 238 0.56 -8.48 -17.09
N ASP A 239 0.71 -9.68 -17.62
CA ASP A 239 -0.18 -10.81 -17.32
C ASP A 239 0.59 -11.99 -16.71
N ASP A 240 -0.13 -13.06 -16.34
CA ASP A 240 0.45 -14.25 -15.70
C ASP A 240 1.34 -15.10 -16.63
N SER A 241 1.60 -14.68 -17.88
CA SER A 241 2.71 -15.21 -18.66
C SER A 241 4.06 -14.64 -18.26
N ASN A 242 4.07 -13.49 -17.55
CA ASN A 242 5.28 -12.97 -16.94
C ASN A 242 5.67 -13.85 -15.75
N PRO A 243 6.88 -14.48 -15.76
CA PRO A 243 7.25 -15.45 -14.72
C PRO A 243 7.28 -14.85 -13.30
N LEU A 244 7.73 -13.60 -13.16
CA LEU A 244 7.80 -12.93 -11.86
C LEU A 244 6.39 -12.64 -11.32
N PHE A 245 5.54 -12.01 -12.12
CA PHE A 245 4.16 -11.72 -11.75
C PHE A 245 3.39 -13.00 -11.38
N ASN A 246 3.53 -14.06 -12.19
CA ASN A 246 2.90 -15.35 -11.92
C ASN A 246 3.42 -16.01 -10.64
N SER A 247 4.72 -15.84 -10.33
CA SER A 247 5.32 -16.36 -9.09
C SER A 247 4.86 -15.63 -7.83
N ILE A 248 4.31 -14.42 -7.98
CA ILE A 248 3.77 -13.60 -6.89
C ILE A 248 2.24 -13.73 -6.86
N ILE A 249 1.53 -13.18 -7.84
CA ILE A 249 0.06 -13.11 -7.89
C ILE A 249 -0.58 -14.42 -8.32
N GLY A 250 0.00 -15.12 -9.31
CA GLY A 250 -0.48 -16.43 -9.78
C GLY A 250 -0.17 -17.60 -8.85
N ARG A 251 0.40 -17.33 -7.69
CA ARG A 251 0.79 -18.38 -6.72
C ARG A 251 -0.41 -19.15 -6.21
N PRO A 252 -0.34 -20.51 -6.20
CA PRO A 252 -1.44 -21.34 -5.72
C PRO A 252 -1.87 -21.00 -4.27
N GLY A 253 -3.17 -20.93 -4.04
CA GLY A 253 -3.76 -20.66 -2.72
C GLY A 253 -4.08 -19.19 -2.44
N ILE A 254 -3.56 -18.23 -3.23
CA ILE A 254 -3.90 -16.80 -3.02
C ILE A 254 -5.38 -16.55 -3.24
N VAL A 255 -5.93 -17.05 -4.35
CA VAL A 255 -7.34 -16.85 -4.70
C VAL A 255 -8.26 -17.42 -3.61
N GLU A 256 -7.98 -18.62 -3.12
CA GLU A 256 -8.74 -19.25 -2.04
C GLU A 256 -8.70 -18.43 -0.77
N LYS A 257 -7.52 -17.96 -0.38
CA LYS A 257 -7.34 -17.12 0.82
C LYS A 257 -8.05 -15.78 0.72
N LEU A 258 -8.03 -15.12 -0.45
CA LEU A 258 -8.76 -13.87 -0.68
C LEU A 258 -10.28 -14.07 -0.67
N ARG A 259 -10.77 -15.21 -1.19
CA ARG A 259 -12.19 -15.58 -1.08
C ARG A 259 -12.62 -15.79 0.36
N ASP A 260 -11.81 -16.49 1.16
CA ASP A 260 -12.13 -16.82 2.55
C ASP A 260 -12.33 -15.54 3.39
N ILE A 261 -11.57 -14.50 3.12
CA ILE A 261 -11.69 -13.19 3.79
C ILE A 261 -12.68 -12.25 3.09
N LYS A 262 -13.32 -12.67 1.98
CA LYS A 262 -14.29 -11.88 1.19
C LYS A 262 -13.72 -10.56 0.69
N PHE A 263 -12.48 -10.57 0.22
CA PHE A 263 -11.80 -9.41 -0.31
C PHE A 263 -12.38 -8.98 -1.66
N HIS A 264 -12.50 -7.67 -1.92
CA HIS A 264 -12.95 -7.08 -3.19
C HIS A 264 -12.18 -5.78 -3.45
N GLY A 265 -11.14 -5.80 -4.25
CA GLY A 265 -10.36 -4.60 -4.46
C GLY A 265 -9.03 -4.84 -5.15
N VAL A 266 -8.10 -3.94 -4.93
CA VAL A 266 -6.70 -4.12 -5.33
C VAL A 266 -5.99 -4.94 -4.27
N PHE A 267 -5.35 -6.00 -4.71
CA PHE A 267 -4.46 -6.81 -3.90
C PHE A 267 -3.04 -6.65 -4.41
N ASP A 268 -2.15 -6.28 -3.53
CA ASP A 268 -0.74 -6.07 -3.84
C ASP A 268 0.13 -6.82 -2.83
N ILE A 269 1.30 -7.27 -3.27
CA ILE A 269 2.32 -7.89 -2.42
C ILE A 269 3.66 -7.24 -2.70
N ASN A 270 4.24 -6.61 -1.69
CA ASN A 270 5.62 -6.16 -1.70
C ASN A 270 6.57 -7.33 -1.45
N CYS A 271 7.54 -7.50 -2.33
CA CYS A 271 8.51 -8.59 -2.30
C CYS A 271 9.94 -8.09 -2.49
N ILE A 272 10.92 -8.84 -1.96
CA ILE A 272 12.30 -8.75 -2.42
C ILE A 272 12.58 -9.97 -3.31
N VAL A 273 13.12 -9.71 -4.48
CA VAL A 273 13.43 -10.73 -5.49
C VAL A 273 14.94 -10.85 -5.62
N ASP A 274 15.45 -12.05 -5.37
CA ASP A 274 16.83 -12.38 -5.69
C ASP A 274 16.94 -12.61 -7.20
N LEU A 275 17.68 -11.76 -7.89
CA LEU A 275 17.81 -11.83 -9.34
C LEU A 275 18.62 -13.06 -9.81
N ASP A 276 19.43 -13.64 -8.92
CA ASP A 276 20.23 -14.86 -9.18
C ASP A 276 19.45 -16.15 -8.87
N ASP A 277 18.35 -16.06 -8.09
CA ASP A 277 17.46 -17.18 -7.78
C ASP A 277 15.99 -16.83 -8.12
N PRO A 278 15.47 -17.28 -9.28
CA PRO A 278 14.08 -17.01 -9.66
C PRO A 278 13.01 -17.51 -8.67
N ASN A 279 13.39 -18.42 -7.75
CA ASN A 279 12.54 -18.88 -6.66
C ASN A 279 12.82 -18.13 -5.36
N GLY A 280 13.75 -17.19 -5.37
CA GLY A 280 14.20 -16.40 -4.25
C GLY A 280 13.29 -15.24 -3.89
N ILE A 281 11.95 -15.42 -3.99
CA ILE A 281 10.98 -14.36 -3.67
C ILE A 281 10.67 -14.40 -2.18
N VAL A 282 10.99 -13.29 -1.52
CA VAL A 282 10.69 -13.05 -0.10
C VAL A 282 9.55 -12.04 -0.03
N ALA A 283 8.37 -12.47 0.40
CA ALA A 283 7.25 -11.56 0.61
C ALA A 283 7.46 -10.74 1.89
N LEU A 284 7.27 -9.44 1.81
CA LEU A 284 7.44 -8.50 2.91
C LEU A 284 6.12 -8.18 3.60
N GLU A 285 5.15 -7.68 2.84
CA GLU A 285 3.85 -7.28 3.33
C GLU A 285 2.79 -7.33 2.22
N PRO A 286 1.53 -7.67 2.53
CA PRO A 286 0.43 -7.49 1.62
C PRO A 286 -0.11 -6.08 1.77
N THR A 287 -0.48 -5.45 0.66
CA THR A 287 -1.25 -4.21 0.65
C THR A 287 -2.67 -4.53 0.20
N MET A 288 -3.61 -4.40 1.15
CA MET A 288 -5.01 -4.80 0.95
C MET A 288 -5.91 -3.60 0.61
N ARG A 289 -5.35 -2.62 -0.06
CA ARG A 289 -5.92 -1.32 -0.42
C ARG A 289 -5.16 -0.73 -1.58
N PHE A 290 -5.46 0.52 -1.95
CA PHE A 290 -4.65 1.26 -2.91
C PHE A 290 -3.20 1.42 -2.43
N GLY A 291 -2.24 1.09 -3.28
CA GLY A 291 -0.86 1.57 -3.16
C GLY A 291 -0.83 3.05 -3.56
N ILE A 292 -0.34 3.92 -2.69
CA ILE A 292 -0.36 5.36 -2.91
C ILE A 292 1.08 5.86 -3.16
N PRO A 293 1.33 6.51 -4.31
CA PRO A 293 0.41 6.95 -5.37
C PRO A 293 0.20 5.94 -6.51
N SER A 294 0.87 4.78 -6.51
CA SER A 294 0.98 3.88 -7.67
C SER A 294 -0.37 3.43 -8.24
N THR A 295 -1.25 2.86 -7.42
CA THR A 295 -2.49 2.22 -7.92
C THR A 295 -3.42 3.18 -8.66
N SER A 296 -3.57 4.43 -8.19
CA SER A 296 -4.38 5.42 -8.91
C SER A 296 -3.87 5.63 -10.34
N TYR A 297 -2.55 5.74 -10.52
CA TYR A 297 -1.94 5.97 -11.83
C TYR A 297 -1.87 4.71 -12.68
N GLU A 298 -1.74 3.52 -12.09
CA GLU A 298 -1.96 2.26 -12.81
C GLU A 298 -3.35 2.22 -13.44
N MET A 299 -4.36 2.68 -12.69
CA MET A 299 -5.73 2.74 -13.19
C MET A 299 -5.94 3.85 -14.21
N ILE A 300 -5.35 5.04 -14.04
CA ILE A 300 -5.52 6.21 -14.92
C ILE A 300 -4.72 6.04 -16.22
N GLU A 301 -3.46 5.66 -16.11
CA GLU A 301 -2.50 5.67 -17.23
C GLU A 301 -2.13 4.25 -17.69
N GLY A 302 -2.22 3.25 -16.82
CA GLY A 302 -1.86 1.87 -17.12
C GLY A 302 -3.00 1.05 -17.72
N MET A 303 -4.26 1.44 -17.53
CA MET A 303 -5.41 0.72 -18.07
C MET A 303 -5.88 1.30 -19.41
N VAL A 304 -6.27 0.39 -20.32
CA VAL A 304 -7.11 0.71 -21.50
C VAL A 304 -8.59 0.67 -21.09
N SER A 305 -8.95 -0.30 -20.25
CA SER A 305 -10.30 -0.42 -19.66
C SER A 305 -10.65 0.82 -18.84
N ASP A 306 -11.94 1.17 -18.79
CA ASP A 306 -12.41 2.26 -17.93
C ASP A 306 -12.23 1.88 -16.45
N PRO A 307 -11.46 2.65 -15.65
CA PRO A 307 -11.27 2.36 -14.24
C PRO A 307 -12.57 2.26 -13.44
N GLY A 308 -13.57 3.08 -13.77
CA GLY A 308 -14.87 3.04 -13.12
C GLY A 308 -15.60 1.71 -13.36
N GLU A 309 -15.54 1.16 -14.59
CA GLU A 309 -16.10 -0.16 -14.89
C GLU A 309 -15.36 -1.27 -14.15
N VAL A 310 -14.03 -1.20 -14.08
CA VAL A 310 -13.21 -2.16 -13.33
C VAL A 310 -13.57 -2.17 -11.85
N ILE A 311 -13.69 -0.99 -11.24
CA ILE A 311 -14.11 -0.82 -9.84
C ILE A 311 -15.51 -1.41 -9.62
N GLU A 312 -16.47 -1.09 -10.49
CA GLU A 312 -17.84 -1.60 -10.36
C GLU A 312 -17.89 -3.13 -10.50
N HIS A 313 -17.16 -3.70 -11.45
CA HIS A 313 -17.08 -5.16 -11.64
C HIS A 313 -16.49 -5.84 -10.40
N CYS A 314 -15.40 -5.32 -9.85
CA CYS A 314 -14.84 -5.84 -8.61
C CYS A 314 -15.84 -5.78 -7.45
N ALA A 315 -16.51 -4.64 -7.26
CA ALA A 315 -17.49 -4.46 -6.20
C ALA A 315 -18.72 -5.38 -6.33
N ARG A 316 -19.12 -5.69 -7.58
CA ARG A 316 -20.27 -6.57 -7.88
C ARG A 316 -19.93 -8.07 -7.87
N GLY A 317 -18.67 -8.44 -7.83
CA GLY A 317 -18.26 -9.83 -7.99
C GLY A 317 -18.37 -10.35 -9.43
N THR A 318 -18.23 -9.48 -10.42
CA THR A 318 -18.32 -9.80 -11.85
C THR A 318 -16.99 -9.47 -12.55
N ALA A 319 -16.93 -9.71 -13.87
CA ALA A 319 -15.80 -9.33 -14.70
C ALA A 319 -16.26 -8.62 -15.97
N PRO A 320 -15.47 -7.70 -16.54
CA PRO A 320 -15.75 -7.08 -17.82
C PRO A 320 -15.88 -8.13 -18.92
N ALA A 321 -16.86 -7.96 -19.83
CA ALA A 321 -17.09 -8.90 -20.94
C ALA A 321 -15.88 -8.99 -21.89
N GLU A 322 -15.21 -7.89 -22.11
CA GLU A 322 -14.00 -7.78 -22.95
C GLU A 322 -12.71 -8.16 -22.18
N GLY A 323 -12.84 -8.58 -20.91
CA GLY A 323 -11.70 -8.75 -20.02
C GLY A 323 -11.07 -7.42 -19.60
N LEU A 324 -10.12 -7.48 -18.65
CA LEU A 324 -9.33 -6.33 -18.25
C LEU A 324 -8.24 -6.08 -19.30
N GLN A 325 -8.20 -4.86 -19.83
CA GLN A 325 -7.23 -4.44 -20.83
C GLN A 325 -6.29 -3.39 -20.21
N ILE A 326 -5.00 -3.58 -20.42
CA ILE A 326 -3.93 -2.69 -19.95
C ILE A 326 -3.06 -2.24 -21.11
N HIS A 327 -2.38 -1.11 -20.95
CA HIS A 327 -1.39 -0.64 -21.90
C HIS A 327 -0.11 -1.49 -21.82
N GLU A 328 0.46 -1.79 -22.98
CA GLU A 328 1.84 -2.27 -23.03
C GLU A 328 2.79 -1.09 -22.84
N GLY A 329 3.81 -1.28 -22.03
CA GLY A 329 4.83 -0.26 -21.80
C GLY A 329 5.12 -0.01 -20.33
N VAL A 330 5.82 1.08 -20.09
CA VAL A 330 6.27 1.51 -18.76
C VAL A 330 5.58 2.81 -18.41
N GLY A 331 4.90 2.85 -17.28
CA GLY A 331 4.38 4.05 -16.66
C GLY A 331 5.29 4.52 -15.52
N MET A 332 5.20 5.80 -15.20
CA MET A 332 5.91 6.39 -14.08
C MET A 332 5.01 7.40 -13.37
N VAL A 333 4.99 7.34 -12.06
CA VAL A 333 4.39 8.36 -11.20
C VAL A 333 5.45 8.92 -10.27
N MET A 334 5.41 10.22 -10.02
CA MET A 334 6.33 10.89 -9.10
C MET A 334 5.56 11.87 -8.22
N CYS A 335 5.86 11.88 -6.92
CA CYS A 335 5.33 12.87 -6.01
C CYS A 335 6.04 14.21 -6.17
N VAL A 336 5.27 15.28 -6.27
CA VAL A 336 5.78 16.65 -6.16
C VAL A 336 5.55 17.12 -4.74
N VAL A 337 6.62 17.36 -4.03
CA VAL A 337 6.58 17.70 -2.60
C VAL A 337 7.18 19.08 -2.34
N ALA A 338 6.69 19.71 -1.28
CA ALA A 338 7.22 20.96 -0.77
C ALA A 338 7.59 20.81 0.70
N LYS A 339 8.59 21.58 1.16
CA LYS A 339 8.92 21.57 2.61
C LYS A 339 7.70 22.00 3.43
N PRO A 340 7.49 21.40 4.59
CA PRO A 340 8.42 20.61 5.43
C PRO A 340 8.48 19.10 5.16
N PHE A 341 7.87 18.61 4.08
CA PHE A 341 7.96 17.19 3.74
C PHE A 341 9.43 16.68 3.69
N PRO A 342 9.79 15.47 4.18
CA PRO A 342 8.91 14.42 4.75
C PRO A 342 8.75 14.52 6.27
N CYS A 343 9.14 15.60 6.89
CA CYS A 343 9.20 15.73 8.34
C CYS A 343 7.83 15.63 9.02
N GLU A 344 7.74 14.88 10.10
CA GLU A 344 6.63 14.94 11.04
C GLU A 344 6.75 16.23 11.84
N MET A 345 6.11 17.31 11.38
CA MET A 345 6.15 18.63 12.01
C MET A 345 4.82 18.95 12.67
N ASP A 346 4.85 19.91 13.61
CA ASP A 346 3.65 20.47 14.21
C ASP A 346 2.69 21.04 13.14
N VAL A 347 1.39 21.07 13.47
CA VAL A 347 0.33 21.52 12.56
C VAL A 347 0.59 22.91 11.98
N GLU A 348 1.20 23.81 12.75
CA GLU A 348 1.56 25.15 12.29
C GLU A 348 2.67 25.15 11.24
N GLU A 349 3.65 24.25 11.36
CA GLU A 349 4.74 24.12 10.39
C GLU A 349 4.28 23.37 9.12
N LYS A 350 3.37 22.39 9.24
CA LYS A 350 2.72 21.73 8.09
C LYS A 350 1.95 22.71 7.20
N ALA A 351 1.46 23.80 7.76
CA ALA A 351 0.67 24.79 7.03
C ALA A 351 1.51 25.78 6.21
N THR A 352 2.83 25.78 6.32
CA THR A 352 3.69 26.78 5.65
C THR A 352 3.67 26.71 4.13
N SER A 353 3.41 25.54 3.55
CA SER A 353 3.30 25.32 2.11
C SER A 353 1.87 25.44 1.56
N LEU A 354 0.86 25.61 2.42
CA LEU A 354 -0.52 25.77 1.96
C LEU A 354 -0.71 27.08 1.19
N GLY A 355 -1.22 26.97 -0.03
CA GLY A 355 -1.45 28.12 -0.91
C GLY A 355 -0.27 28.50 -1.78
N GLU A 356 0.85 27.78 -1.72
CA GLU A 356 1.92 27.92 -2.70
C GLU A 356 1.42 27.55 -4.10
N ARG A 357 1.86 28.32 -5.09
CA ARG A 357 1.43 28.13 -6.48
C ARG A 357 2.32 27.11 -7.17
N LEU A 358 1.69 26.12 -7.79
CA LEU A 358 2.36 25.23 -8.72
C LEU A 358 2.40 25.85 -10.12
N TRP A 359 3.59 25.96 -10.69
CA TRP A 359 3.80 26.44 -12.02
C TRP A 359 4.23 25.29 -12.93
N LEU A 360 3.37 24.93 -13.88
CA LEU A 360 3.71 23.96 -14.91
C LEU A 360 4.48 24.69 -16.00
N LEU A 361 5.76 24.36 -16.14
CA LEU A 361 6.59 24.83 -17.24
C LEU A 361 6.32 23.93 -18.45
N ASN A 362 5.80 24.50 -19.54
CA ASN A 362 5.41 23.83 -20.79
C ASN A 362 4.24 22.84 -20.63
N PRO A 363 3.07 23.27 -20.17
CA PRO A 363 1.88 22.44 -20.27
C PRO A 363 1.60 22.18 -21.78
N LYS A 364 1.60 20.92 -22.18
CA LYS A 364 1.15 20.51 -23.52
C LYS A 364 -0.34 20.28 -23.52
#